data_5e1365965a1c84721218988860010552
#
_entry.id   5e1365965a1c84721218988860010552
#
_cell.length_a   1.000
_cell.length_b   1.000
_cell.length_c   1.000
_cell.angle_alpha   90.00
_cell.angle_beta   90.00
_cell.angle_gamma   90.00
#
_symmetry.space_group_name_H-M   'P 1'
#
loop_
_entity.id
_entity.type
_entity.pdbx_description
1 polymer ?
#
loop_
_entity_poly.entity_id
_entity_poly.type
_entity_poly.pdbx_seq_one_letter_code
_entity_poly.pdbx_strand_id
1 'polypeptide(L)'
;MAEILSNSFKTDVTRLFIDDLVTNDYWLFVSGIDTFAPADSVKSKREFLEKTLFAKKVIESDIHFMIKYYPWQVGQVYVEYDDEANLTDQRFYGVVGPNDNDTGDYRVYKCLNNNAGTTATTPPNYDATN
;
A
#
# COMPACT_ATOMS: atom_id res chain seq x y z
N MET A 1 -21.30 -15.02 -10.04
CA MET A 1 -19.99 -14.63 -10.61
C MET A 1 -19.53 -13.40 -9.85
N ALA A 2 -18.45 -13.50 -9.10
CA ALA A 2 -17.93 -12.30 -8.42
C ALA A 2 -17.27 -11.41 -9.48
N GLU A 3 -17.71 -10.16 -9.57
CA GLU A 3 -17.12 -9.18 -10.45
C GLU A 3 -15.73 -8.84 -9.90
N ILE A 4 -14.69 -9.20 -10.64
CA ILE A 4 -13.31 -8.90 -10.26
C ILE A 4 -12.98 -7.52 -10.82
N LEU A 5 -12.87 -6.54 -9.93
CA LEU A 5 -12.38 -5.21 -10.31
C LEU A 5 -10.90 -5.30 -10.70
N SER A 6 -10.54 -4.75 -11.85
CA SER A 6 -9.14 -4.72 -12.28
C SER A 6 -8.23 -4.01 -11.28
N ASN A 7 -6.97 -4.42 -11.22
CA ASN A 7 -6.00 -3.78 -10.33
C ASN A 7 -5.74 -2.31 -10.72
N SER A 8 -5.87 -1.97 -12.00
CA SER A 8 -5.82 -0.58 -12.49
C SER A 8 -6.93 0.25 -11.84
N PHE A 9 -8.19 -0.22 -11.89
CA PHE A 9 -9.32 0.46 -11.27
C PHE A 9 -9.11 0.66 -9.76
N LYS A 10 -8.64 -0.38 -9.05
CA LYS A 10 -8.33 -0.27 -7.61
C LYS A 10 -7.27 0.78 -7.33
N THR A 11 -6.24 0.85 -8.18
CA THR A 11 -5.17 1.85 -8.06
C THR A 11 -5.70 3.27 -8.28
N ASP A 12 -6.56 3.47 -9.28
CA ASP A 12 -7.14 4.78 -9.59
C ASP A 12 -8.07 5.25 -8.46
N VAL A 13 -8.90 4.36 -7.92
CA VAL A 13 -9.74 4.68 -6.75
C VAL A 13 -8.90 5.04 -5.54
N THR A 14 -7.79 4.32 -5.31
CA THR A 14 -6.89 4.63 -4.20
C THR A 14 -6.23 6.00 -4.38
N ARG A 15 -5.81 6.36 -5.59
CA ARG A 15 -5.25 7.70 -5.89
C ARG A 15 -6.28 8.80 -5.67
N LEU A 16 -7.50 8.64 -6.18
CA LEU A 16 -8.59 9.59 -5.94
C LEU A 16 -8.86 9.79 -4.45
N PHE A 17 -8.83 8.71 -3.66
CA PHE A 17 -9.00 8.80 -2.21
C PHE A 17 -7.85 9.58 -1.55
N ILE A 18 -6.61 9.37 -1.99
CA ILE A 18 -5.45 10.10 -1.47
C ILE A 18 -5.54 11.57 -1.86
N ASP A 19 -5.90 11.88 -3.10
CA ASP A 19 -6.07 13.25 -3.56
C ASP A 19 -7.15 13.99 -2.76
N ASP A 20 -8.25 13.29 -2.41
CA ASP A 20 -9.28 13.83 -1.53
C ASP A 20 -8.75 14.10 -0.12
N LEU A 21 -7.99 13.15 0.47
CA LEU A 21 -7.39 13.31 1.79
C LEU A 21 -6.41 14.50 1.88
N VAL A 22 -5.67 14.77 0.79
CA VAL A 22 -4.68 15.85 0.74
C VAL A 22 -5.33 17.19 0.46
N THR A 23 -6.36 17.20 -0.40
CA THR A 23 -7.04 18.44 -0.83
C THR A 23 -7.98 18.97 0.24
N ASN A 24 -8.61 18.10 1.02
CA ASN A 24 -9.53 18.45 2.08
C ASN A 24 -8.86 18.40 3.45
N ASP A 25 -9.41 19.15 4.42
CA ASP A 25 -8.88 19.23 5.77
C ASP A 25 -9.33 18.04 6.62
N TYR A 26 -8.62 16.93 6.51
CA TYR A 26 -8.84 15.75 7.36
C TYR A 26 -7.96 15.79 8.61
N TRP A 27 -8.54 15.36 9.72
CA TRP A 27 -7.87 15.30 11.00
C TRP A 27 -7.98 13.90 11.60
N LEU A 28 -6.86 13.38 12.05
CA LEU A 28 -6.81 12.17 12.88
C LEU A 28 -6.92 12.58 14.35
N PHE A 29 -7.89 12.00 15.05
CA PHE A 29 -8.05 12.19 16.50
C PHE A 29 -7.83 10.88 17.22
N VAL A 30 -7.03 10.90 18.27
CA VAL A 30 -6.94 9.82 19.25
C VAL A 30 -7.68 10.24 20.49
N SER A 31 -8.70 9.47 20.86
CA SER A 31 -9.61 9.80 21.97
C SER A 31 -9.88 8.59 22.83
N GLY A 32 -10.11 8.80 24.11
CA GLY A 32 -10.57 7.79 25.06
C GLY A 32 -12.09 7.59 25.09
N ILE A 33 -12.78 7.90 23.99
CA ILE A 33 -14.23 7.69 23.87
C ILE A 33 -14.51 6.29 23.36
N ASP A 34 -15.21 5.47 24.12
CA ASP A 34 -15.59 4.10 23.73
C ASP A 34 -16.80 4.08 22.78
N THR A 35 -17.70 5.05 22.91
CA THR A 35 -18.92 5.14 22.09
C THR A 35 -19.22 6.60 21.75
N PHE A 36 -19.56 6.85 20.49
CA PHE A 36 -20.02 8.16 20.07
C PHE A 36 -21.53 8.32 20.36
N ALA A 37 -21.88 9.30 21.17
CA ALA A 37 -23.25 9.79 21.20
C ALA A 37 -23.60 10.49 19.86
N PRO A 38 -24.90 10.66 19.52
CA PRO A 38 -25.28 11.36 18.29
C PRO A 38 -24.53 12.69 18.13
N ALA A 39 -23.93 12.88 16.94
CA ALA A 39 -22.94 13.92 16.65
C ALA A 39 -23.41 15.39 16.91
N ASP A 40 -24.70 15.63 17.03
CA ASP A 40 -25.27 16.98 17.05
C ASP A 40 -25.54 17.54 18.45
N SER A 41 -25.25 16.79 19.52
CA SER A 41 -25.45 17.33 20.86
C SER A 41 -24.23 18.13 21.32
N VAL A 42 -24.47 19.28 21.96
CA VAL A 42 -23.43 20.11 22.59
C VAL A 42 -22.61 19.28 23.59
N LYS A 43 -23.27 18.33 24.26
CA LYS A 43 -22.64 17.41 25.24
C LYS A 43 -21.60 16.51 24.55
N SER A 44 -21.91 15.92 23.38
CA SER A 44 -20.99 15.05 22.67
C SER A 44 -19.78 15.80 22.13
N LYS A 45 -19.98 17.05 21.66
CA LYS A 45 -18.86 17.89 21.20
C LYS A 45 -17.90 18.24 22.34
N ARG A 46 -18.46 18.58 23.51
CA ARG A 46 -17.67 18.88 24.70
C ARG A 46 -16.92 17.64 25.20
N GLU A 47 -17.60 16.51 25.31
CA GLU A 47 -17.00 15.24 25.73
C GLU A 47 -15.89 14.79 24.77
N PHE A 48 -16.09 14.98 23.46
CA PHE A 48 -15.07 14.72 22.44
C PHE A 48 -13.81 15.57 22.70
N LEU A 49 -13.97 16.87 22.92
CA LEU A 49 -12.83 17.77 23.17
C LEU A 49 -12.12 17.45 24.49
N GLU A 50 -12.87 17.16 25.55
CA GLU A 50 -12.32 16.83 26.87
C GLU A 50 -11.55 15.49 26.87
N LYS A 51 -11.97 14.52 26.05
CA LYS A 51 -11.35 13.19 25.97
C LYS A 51 -10.35 13.05 24.81
N THR A 52 -10.18 14.05 23.99
CA THR A 52 -9.17 14.02 22.91
C THR A 52 -7.78 14.12 23.51
N LEU A 53 -6.97 13.09 23.31
CA LEU A 53 -5.59 13.00 23.77
C LEU A 53 -4.62 13.63 22.78
N PHE A 54 -4.92 13.50 21.51
CA PHE A 54 -4.07 13.94 20.42
C PHE A 54 -4.91 14.19 19.16
N ALA A 55 -4.54 15.22 18.40
CA ALA A 55 -5.10 15.51 17.09
C ALA A 55 -3.99 15.91 16.14
N LYS A 56 -4.04 15.37 14.92
CA LYS A 56 -3.09 15.70 13.87
C LYS A 56 -3.83 15.92 12.55
N LYS A 57 -3.52 17.02 11.84
CA LYS A 57 -3.96 17.20 10.45
C LYS A 57 -3.23 16.21 9.56
N VAL A 58 -3.96 15.50 8.69
CA VAL A 58 -3.38 14.63 7.67
C VAL A 58 -2.80 15.49 6.56
N ILE A 59 -1.54 15.28 6.22
CA ILE A 59 -0.84 15.94 5.12
C ILE A 59 -0.24 14.89 4.17
N GLU A 60 0.14 15.28 2.97
CA GLU A 60 0.67 14.40 1.94
C GLU A 60 1.82 13.50 2.44
N SER A 61 2.74 14.07 3.22
CA SER A 61 3.87 13.32 3.76
C SER A 61 3.51 12.27 4.83
N ASP A 62 2.26 12.22 5.28
CA ASP A 62 1.79 11.19 6.22
C ASP A 62 1.23 9.96 5.49
N ILE A 63 1.08 10.04 4.16
CA ILE A 63 0.44 9.01 3.37
C ILE A 63 1.49 8.26 2.57
N HIS A 64 1.66 6.98 2.86
CA HIS A 64 2.63 6.13 2.18
C HIS A 64 1.96 4.87 1.65
N PHE A 65 2.32 4.49 0.42
CA PHE A 65 1.99 3.18 -0.11
C PHE A 65 2.90 2.13 0.52
N MET A 66 2.30 1.05 0.98
CA MET A 66 3.04 -0.09 1.48
C MET A 66 2.75 -1.31 0.61
N ILE A 67 3.78 -2.09 0.35
CA ILE A 67 3.66 -3.40 -0.29
C ILE A 67 4.22 -4.47 0.65
N LYS A 68 3.72 -5.69 0.51
CA LYS A 68 4.27 -6.82 1.25
C LYS A 68 5.70 -7.07 0.78
N TYR A 69 6.64 -7.22 1.71
CA TYR A 69 8.03 -7.46 1.37
C TYR A 69 8.24 -8.91 0.96
N TYR A 70 8.48 -9.13 -0.33
CA TYR A 70 8.89 -10.41 -0.89
C TYR A 70 10.29 -10.28 -1.47
N PRO A 71 11.35 -10.63 -0.72
CA PRO A 71 12.69 -10.60 -1.27
C PRO A 71 12.75 -11.53 -2.48
N TRP A 72 13.46 -11.10 -3.52
CA TRP A 72 13.75 -11.97 -4.66
C TRP A 72 14.55 -13.18 -4.20
N GLN A 73 14.19 -14.36 -4.67
CA GLN A 73 14.85 -15.61 -4.29
C GLN A 73 15.09 -16.48 -5.52
N VAL A 74 16.32 -17.04 -5.61
CA VAL A 74 16.62 -18.07 -6.59
C VAL A 74 15.81 -19.33 -6.32
N GLY A 75 15.36 -20.01 -7.36
CA GLY A 75 14.54 -21.21 -7.24
C GLY A 75 13.04 -20.95 -6.99
N GLN A 76 12.64 -19.69 -6.80
CA GLN A 76 11.24 -19.32 -6.65
C GLN A 76 10.55 -19.24 -8.02
N VAL A 77 9.35 -19.78 -8.14
CA VAL A 77 8.45 -19.53 -9.27
C VAL A 77 7.63 -18.29 -8.97
N TYR A 78 7.68 -17.30 -9.85
CA TYR A 78 6.84 -16.11 -9.79
C TYR A 78 5.65 -16.28 -10.72
N VAL A 79 4.50 -15.80 -10.30
CA VAL A 79 3.29 -15.78 -11.13
C VAL A 79 3.36 -14.61 -12.09
N GLU A 80 2.93 -14.79 -13.32
CA GLU A 80 2.80 -13.67 -14.27
C GLU A 80 1.76 -12.68 -13.75
N TYR A 81 2.09 -11.40 -13.87
CA TYR A 81 1.17 -10.34 -13.53
C TYR A 81 0.03 -10.27 -14.55
N ASP A 82 -1.17 -10.36 -14.05
CA ASP A 82 -2.40 -10.15 -14.79
C ASP A 82 -3.29 -9.19 -13.97
N ASP A 83 -3.69 -8.07 -14.54
CA ASP A 83 -4.49 -7.06 -13.85
C ASP A 83 -5.97 -7.46 -13.69
N GLU A 84 -6.42 -8.47 -14.43
CA GLU A 84 -7.75 -9.05 -14.30
C GLU A 84 -7.79 -10.22 -13.30
N ALA A 85 -6.64 -10.75 -12.90
CA ALA A 85 -6.56 -11.88 -11.99
C ALA A 85 -6.56 -11.46 -10.51
N ASN A 86 -7.02 -12.35 -9.64
CA ASN A 86 -6.84 -12.15 -8.20
C ASN A 86 -5.44 -12.55 -7.76
N LEU A 87 -4.58 -11.56 -7.59
CA LEU A 87 -3.18 -11.72 -7.22
C LEU A 87 -2.90 -11.50 -5.72
N THR A 88 -3.92 -11.41 -4.87
CA THR A 88 -3.80 -10.98 -3.47
C THR A 88 -2.78 -11.80 -2.66
N ASP A 89 -2.73 -13.12 -2.90
CA ASP A 89 -1.80 -14.02 -2.20
C ASP A 89 -0.74 -14.64 -3.13
N GLN A 90 -0.59 -14.08 -4.33
CA GLN A 90 0.32 -14.59 -5.34
C GLN A 90 1.64 -13.80 -5.32
N ARG A 91 2.75 -14.51 -5.56
CA ARG A 91 4.07 -13.89 -5.72
C ARG A 91 4.28 -13.51 -7.18
N PHE A 92 3.76 -12.38 -7.60
CA PHE A 92 3.94 -11.83 -8.95
C PHE A 92 5.02 -10.74 -9.02
N TYR A 93 5.68 -10.45 -7.91
CA TYR A 93 6.80 -9.50 -7.84
C TYR A 93 7.85 -9.97 -6.85
N GLY A 94 9.07 -9.45 -7.04
CA GLY A 94 10.19 -9.61 -6.11
C GLY A 94 10.82 -8.27 -5.79
N VAL A 95 11.31 -8.12 -4.57
CA VAL A 95 12.02 -6.94 -4.11
C VAL A 95 13.52 -7.24 -4.12
N VAL A 96 14.28 -6.41 -4.81
CA VAL A 96 15.76 -6.47 -4.83
C VAL A 96 16.27 -5.28 -4.04
N GLY A 97 17.07 -5.55 -3.04
CA GLY A 97 17.74 -4.52 -2.25
C GLY A 97 19.06 -4.07 -2.88
N PRO A 98 19.63 -2.99 -2.38
CA PRO A 98 20.99 -2.62 -2.70
C PRO A 98 21.95 -3.74 -2.27
N ASN A 99 23.09 -3.86 -2.95
CA ASN A 99 24.16 -4.75 -2.53
C ASN A 99 24.65 -4.37 -1.12
N ASP A 100 25.26 -5.31 -0.39
CA ASP A 100 25.64 -5.17 1.03
C ASP A 100 26.42 -3.89 1.41
N ASN A 101 26.99 -3.20 0.43
CA ASN A 101 27.74 -1.95 0.62
C ASN A 101 27.04 -0.70 0.07
N ASP A 102 25.80 -0.83 -0.41
CA ASP A 102 25.06 0.25 -1.04
C ASP A 102 23.92 0.71 -0.12
N THR A 103 23.81 2.02 0.08
CA THR A 103 22.73 2.67 0.83
C THR A 103 21.53 3.00 -0.05
N GLY A 104 21.46 2.39 -1.23
CA GLY A 104 20.41 2.65 -2.22
C GLY A 104 19.02 2.17 -1.80
N ASP A 105 18.05 2.58 -2.58
CA ASP A 105 16.65 2.23 -2.39
C ASP A 105 16.35 0.80 -2.84
N TYR A 106 15.37 0.15 -2.21
CA TYR A 106 14.84 -1.12 -2.68
C TYR A 106 14.08 -0.93 -3.99
N ARG A 107 14.24 -1.86 -4.92
CA ARG A 107 13.52 -1.88 -6.19
C ARG A 107 12.54 -3.03 -6.24
N VAL A 108 11.37 -2.78 -6.80
CA VAL A 108 10.31 -3.78 -6.97
C VAL A 108 10.22 -4.15 -8.43
N TYR A 109 10.39 -5.43 -8.73
CA TYR A 109 10.31 -5.97 -10.08
C TYR A 109 9.07 -6.86 -10.22
N LYS A 110 8.22 -6.51 -11.15
CA LYS A 110 7.00 -7.25 -11.47
C LYS A 110 7.32 -8.32 -12.52
N CYS A 111 6.83 -9.54 -12.30
CA CYS A 111 6.97 -10.63 -13.26
C CYS A 111 5.99 -10.44 -14.42
N LEU A 112 6.49 -10.17 -15.61
CA LEU A 112 5.69 -10.03 -16.83
C LEU A 112 5.67 -11.32 -17.67
N ASN A 113 6.66 -12.19 -17.48
CA ASN A 113 6.73 -13.50 -18.09
C ASN A 113 7.53 -14.44 -17.18
N ASN A 114 6.96 -15.59 -16.85
CA ASN A 114 7.56 -16.59 -15.97
C ASN A 114 8.12 -17.81 -16.72
N ASN A 115 8.26 -17.73 -18.06
CA ASN A 115 8.73 -18.81 -18.90
C ASN A 115 8.00 -20.14 -18.64
N ALA A 116 6.67 -20.11 -18.67
CA ALA A 116 5.79 -21.26 -18.41
C ALA A 116 6.01 -21.91 -17.02
N GLY A 117 6.19 -21.10 -15.99
CA GLY A 117 6.36 -21.57 -14.62
C GLY A 117 7.78 -22.03 -14.26
N THR A 118 8.76 -21.57 -14.98
CA THR A 118 10.17 -21.88 -14.69
C THR A 118 10.64 -21.13 -13.46
N THR A 119 11.51 -21.76 -12.67
CA THR A 119 12.10 -21.15 -11.48
C THR A 119 13.06 -20.02 -11.84
N ALA A 120 13.02 -18.93 -11.08
CA ALA A 120 13.93 -17.82 -11.25
C ALA A 120 15.38 -18.22 -10.88
N THR A 121 16.30 -17.99 -11.78
CA THR A 121 17.73 -18.36 -11.61
C THR A 121 18.64 -17.17 -11.42
N THR A 122 18.25 -16.01 -11.99
CA THR A 122 19.05 -14.79 -11.97
C THR A 122 18.23 -13.64 -11.43
N PRO A 123 18.75 -12.84 -10.49
CA PRO A 123 18.06 -11.67 -9.99
C PRO A 123 17.90 -10.63 -11.11
N PRO A 124 16.83 -9.83 -11.07
CA PRO A 124 16.76 -8.63 -11.89
C PRO A 124 17.96 -7.73 -11.65
N ASN A 125 18.46 -7.09 -12.71
CA ASN A 125 19.60 -6.20 -12.55
C ASN A 125 19.21 -4.95 -11.77
N TYR A 126 19.80 -4.78 -10.57
CA TYR A 126 19.54 -3.64 -9.71
C TYR A 126 19.90 -2.30 -10.36
N ASP A 127 20.99 -2.27 -11.18
CA ASP A 127 21.50 -1.06 -11.81
C ASP A 127 20.82 -0.73 -13.15
N ALA A 128 19.94 -1.61 -13.65
CA ALA A 128 19.22 -1.34 -14.88
C ALA A 128 18.26 -0.17 -14.68
N THR A 129 18.60 0.95 -15.27
CA THR A 129 17.67 2.06 -15.49
C THR A 129 16.72 1.68 -16.62
N ASN A 130 15.46 1.43 -16.31
CA ASN A 130 14.39 1.33 -17.29
C ASN A 130 13.88 2.71 -17.66
#